data_783a1cfbe2f216b1ea5f417b51af490b
#
_entry.id   783a1cfbe2f216b1ea5f417b51af490b
#
_cell.length_a   1.000
_cell.length_b   1.000
_cell.length_c   1.000
_cell.angle_alpha   90.00
_cell.angle_beta   90.00
_cell.angle_gamma   90.00
#
_symmetry.space_group_name_H-M   'P 1'
#
loop_
_entity.id
_entity.type
_entity.pdbx_description
1 polymer ?
#
loop_
_entity_poly.entity_id
_entity_poly.type
_entity_poly.pdbx_seq_one_letter_code
_entity_poly.pdbx_strand_id
1 'polypeptide(L)'
;MSYPKIQFFLYIFLILIGSSIPGKSVPTVFAFTWDKLLHVIEYFFLGILGYKAYENRYKNITIIISMFGIVFGCIDEIWQSFIPGRYPSYYDVIADGIGVILGVITISMIKKQLK
;
A
#
# COMPACT_ATOMS: atom_id res chain seq x y z
N MET A 1 -6.32 15.05 -15.78
CA MET A 1 -6.14 14.40 -14.48
C MET A 1 -5.14 15.20 -13.65
N SER A 2 -5.41 15.39 -12.37
CA SER A 2 -4.56 16.20 -11.50
C SER A 2 -3.27 15.45 -11.15
N TYR A 3 -2.23 16.22 -10.74
CA TYR A 3 -0.97 15.62 -10.31
C TYR A 3 -1.13 14.59 -9.21
N PRO A 4 -1.90 14.85 -8.13
CA PRO A 4 -2.06 13.83 -7.09
C PRO A 4 -2.67 12.53 -7.61
N LYS A 5 -3.63 12.60 -8.52
CA LYS A 5 -4.22 11.38 -9.11
C LYS A 5 -3.20 10.64 -9.97
N ILE A 6 -2.43 11.38 -10.76
CA ILE A 6 -1.38 10.78 -11.59
C ILE A 6 -0.36 10.06 -10.70
N GLN A 7 0.09 10.71 -9.62
CA GLN A 7 1.04 10.12 -8.69
C GLN A 7 0.47 8.86 -8.04
N PHE A 8 -0.81 8.89 -7.65
CA PHE A 8 -1.46 7.76 -7.02
C PHE A 8 -1.51 6.56 -7.97
N PHE A 9 -1.95 6.76 -9.21
CA PHE A 9 -2.05 5.68 -10.18
C PHE A 9 -0.69 5.15 -10.61
N LEU A 10 0.29 6.03 -10.76
CA LEU A 10 1.67 5.60 -11.05
C LEU A 10 2.22 4.75 -9.91
N TYR A 11 1.93 5.12 -8.68
CA TYR A 11 2.39 4.37 -7.53
C TYR A 11 1.74 2.98 -7.45
N ILE A 12 0.43 2.90 -7.72
CA ILE A 12 -0.26 1.61 -7.82
C ILE A 12 0.42 0.72 -8.86
N PHE A 13 0.74 1.29 -10.01
CA PHE A 13 1.39 0.57 -11.09
C PHE A 13 2.77 0.07 -10.66
N LEU A 14 3.53 0.91 -9.94
CA LEU A 14 4.84 0.52 -9.42
C LEU A 14 4.75 -0.63 -8.40
N ILE A 15 3.72 -0.61 -7.56
CA ILE A 15 3.48 -1.71 -6.62
C ILE A 15 3.25 -3.01 -7.40
N LEU A 16 2.41 -2.98 -8.42
CA LEU A 16 2.12 -4.17 -9.23
C LEU A 16 3.36 -4.68 -9.96
N ILE A 17 4.19 -3.77 -10.48
CA ILE A 17 5.45 -4.15 -11.12
C ILE A 17 6.36 -4.85 -10.10
N GLY A 18 6.51 -4.27 -8.92
CA GLY A 18 7.34 -4.86 -7.86
C GLY A 18 6.83 -6.23 -7.45
N SER A 19 5.50 -6.37 -7.37
CA SER A 19 4.86 -7.64 -7.01
C SER A 19 5.02 -8.70 -8.09
N SER A 20 5.29 -8.29 -9.32
CA SER A 20 5.46 -9.19 -10.47
C SER A 20 6.88 -9.72 -10.61
N ILE A 21 7.84 -9.18 -9.85
CA ILE A 21 9.22 -9.63 -9.92
C ILE A 21 9.32 -11.00 -9.24
N PRO A 22 9.91 -12.01 -9.92
CA PRO A 22 10.08 -13.33 -9.30
C PRO A 22 10.87 -13.23 -8.02
N GLY A 23 10.44 -13.99 -7.02
CA GLY A 23 11.14 -14.02 -5.74
C GLY A 23 12.44 -14.79 -5.83
N LYS A 24 13.41 -14.38 -5.01
CA LYS A 24 14.66 -15.12 -4.85
C LYS A 24 14.58 -15.93 -3.57
N SER A 25 15.22 -17.07 -3.56
CA SER A 25 15.34 -17.84 -2.33
C SER A 25 16.26 -17.07 -1.39
N VAL A 26 15.67 -16.46 -0.38
CA VAL A 26 16.40 -15.72 0.65
C VAL A 26 16.20 -16.46 1.97
N PRO A 27 17.25 -16.71 2.76
CA PRO A 27 17.04 -17.33 4.07
C PRO A 27 16.33 -16.34 4.99
N THR A 28 15.31 -16.69 5.24
CA THR A 28 14.48 -17.02 6.24
C THR A 28 13.94 -15.95 7.21
N VAL A 29 14.46 -15.80 8.44
CA VAL A 29 13.84 -14.94 9.45
C VAL A 29 14.07 -13.46 9.15
N PHE A 30 15.28 -13.13 8.72
CA PHE A 30 15.65 -11.76 8.38
C PHE A 30 14.85 -11.27 7.17
N ALA A 31 14.75 -12.12 6.14
CA ALA A 31 13.99 -11.79 4.93
C ALA A 31 12.52 -11.62 5.23
N PHE A 32 11.94 -12.42 6.12
CA PHE A 32 10.54 -12.32 6.50
C PHE A 32 10.25 -10.96 7.14
N THR A 33 11.05 -10.56 8.12
CA THR A 33 10.86 -9.28 8.82
C THR A 33 11.02 -8.09 7.87
N TRP A 34 12.05 -8.14 7.03
CA TRP A 34 12.34 -7.08 6.07
C TRP A 34 11.21 -6.94 5.04
N ASP A 35 10.70 -8.08 4.55
CA ASP A 35 9.61 -8.09 3.60
C ASP A 35 8.36 -7.43 4.17
N LYS A 36 7.98 -7.75 5.42
CA LYS A 36 6.82 -7.15 6.05
C LYS A 36 7.00 -5.65 6.26
N LEU A 37 8.19 -5.23 6.65
CA LEU A 37 8.49 -3.81 6.81
C LEU A 37 8.36 -3.07 5.48
N LEU A 38 8.83 -3.65 4.38
CA LEU A 38 8.70 -3.06 3.07
C LEU A 38 7.23 -2.90 2.66
N HIS A 39 6.39 -3.89 2.97
CA HIS A 39 4.95 -3.80 2.71
C HIS A 39 4.32 -2.65 3.48
N VAL A 40 4.67 -2.49 4.76
CA VAL A 40 4.14 -1.39 5.57
C VAL A 40 4.55 -0.04 4.98
N ILE A 41 5.82 0.12 4.62
CA ILE A 41 6.33 1.38 4.05
C ILE A 41 5.65 1.68 2.71
N GLU A 42 5.57 0.68 1.86
CA GLU A 42 5.00 0.80 0.52
C GLU A 42 3.53 1.26 0.60
N TYR A 43 2.74 0.63 1.46
CA TYR A 43 1.34 0.96 1.61
C TYR A 43 1.11 2.22 2.44
N PHE A 44 2.06 2.58 3.29
CA PHE A 44 2.04 3.88 3.98
C PHE A 44 2.00 5.02 2.95
N PHE A 45 2.87 4.98 1.97
CA PHE A 45 2.88 5.99 0.92
C PHE A 45 1.66 5.90 0.01
N LEU A 46 1.16 4.69 -0.21
CA LEU A 46 -0.08 4.51 -0.97
C LEU A 46 -1.22 5.25 -0.28
N GLY A 47 -1.33 5.13 1.04
CA GLY A 47 -2.36 5.82 1.81
C GLY A 47 -2.25 7.33 1.70
N ILE A 48 -1.03 7.85 1.79
CA ILE A 48 -0.79 9.30 1.66
C ILE A 48 -1.20 9.79 0.26
N LEU A 49 -0.76 9.10 -0.77
CA LEU A 49 -1.05 9.50 -2.14
C LEU A 49 -2.53 9.38 -2.47
N GLY A 50 -3.18 8.33 -1.99
CA GLY A 50 -4.63 8.16 -2.19
C GLY A 50 -5.43 9.24 -1.51
N TYR A 51 -5.06 9.59 -0.27
CA TYR A 51 -5.71 10.67 0.46
C TYR A 51 -5.59 11.98 -0.32
N LYS A 52 -4.39 12.33 -0.75
CA LYS A 52 -4.16 13.58 -1.50
C LYS A 52 -4.91 13.61 -2.82
N ALA A 53 -5.06 12.46 -3.46
CA ALA A 53 -5.73 12.37 -4.75
C ALA A 53 -7.23 12.65 -4.66
N TYR A 54 -7.86 12.27 -3.55
CA TYR A 54 -9.33 12.26 -3.46
C TYR A 54 -9.90 13.01 -2.27
N GLU A 55 -9.09 13.72 -1.49
CA GLU A 55 -9.55 14.38 -0.26
C GLU A 55 -10.66 15.39 -0.50
N ASN A 56 -10.69 16.02 -1.67
CA ASN A 56 -11.68 17.05 -1.98
C ASN A 56 -12.97 16.47 -2.58
N ARG A 57 -12.96 15.17 -2.88
CA ARG A 57 -14.11 14.53 -3.52
C ARG A 57 -15.01 13.80 -2.52
N TYR A 58 -14.42 13.26 -1.45
CA TYR A 58 -15.15 12.42 -0.51
C TYR A 58 -14.96 12.93 0.92
N LYS A 59 -16.05 12.97 1.69
CA LYS A 59 -15.99 13.39 3.09
C LYS A 59 -15.22 12.38 3.95
N ASN A 60 -15.47 11.09 3.71
CA ASN A 60 -14.88 10.02 4.52
C ASN A 60 -13.68 9.40 3.82
N ILE A 61 -12.79 10.26 3.32
CA ILE A 61 -11.64 9.81 2.55
C ILE A 61 -10.74 8.88 3.35
N THR A 62 -10.61 9.09 4.66
CA THR A 62 -9.80 8.22 5.51
C THR A 62 -10.29 6.78 5.45
N ILE A 63 -11.60 6.59 5.60
CA ILE A 63 -12.20 5.25 5.56
C ILE A 63 -12.11 4.67 4.15
N ILE A 64 -12.41 5.49 3.14
CA ILE A 64 -12.43 5.04 1.74
C ILE A 64 -11.04 4.55 1.32
N ILE A 65 -9.99 5.32 1.59
CA ILE A 65 -8.64 4.93 1.18
C ILE A 65 -8.13 3.75 2.01
N SER A 66 -8.46 3.70 3.30
CA SER A 66 -8.10 2.54 4.13
C SER A 66 -8.71 1.26 3.59
N MET A 67 -9.99 1.29 3.25
CA MET A 67 -10.68 0.13 2.67
C MET A 67 -10.08 -0.23 1.30
N PHE A 68 -9.83 0.78 0.47
CA PHE A 68 -9.19 0.55 -0.82
C PHE A 68 -7.85 -0.16 -0.65
N GLY A 69 -7.02 0.32 0.27
CA GLY A 69 -5.69 -0.24 0.49
C GLY A 69 -5.75 -1.69 0.96
N ILE A 70 -6.69 -2.01 1.84
CA ILE A 70 -6.87 -3.38 2.31
C ILE A 70 -7.29 -4.30 1.17
N VAL A 71 -8.27 -3.87 0.37
CA VAL A 71 -8.74 -4.63 -0.79
C VAL A 71 -7.61 -4.79 -1.81
N PHE A 72 -6.89 -3.71 -2.09
CA PHE A 72 -5.78 -3.76 -3.03
C PHE A 72 -4.68 -4.69 -2.52
N GLY A 73 -4.41 -4.70 -1.21
CA GLY A 73 -3.47 -5.63 -0.59
C GLY A 73 -3.87 -7.08 -0.81
N CYS A 74 -5.17 -7.37 -0.68
CA CYS A 74 -5.68 -8.72 -0.96
C CYS A 74 -5.47 -9.10 -2.42
N ILE A 75 -5.78 -8.19 -3.33
CA ILE A 75 -5.59 -8.42 -4.77
C ILE A 75 -4.11 -8.63 -5.10
N ASP A 76 -3.25 -7.82 -4.52
CA ASP A 76 -1.82 -7.91 -4.71
C ASP A 76 -1.28 -9.28 -4.25
N GLU A 77 -1.78 -9.75 -3.10
CA GLU A 77 -1.41 -11.05 -2.57
C GLU A 77 -1.84 -12.20 -3.49
N ILE A 78 -3.05 -12.11 -4.03
CA ILE A 78 -3.54 -13.08 -5.00
C ILE A 78 -2.66 -13.05 -6.25
N TRP A 79 -2.29 -11.86 -6.72
CA TRP A 79 -1.41 -11.71 -7.86
C TRP A 79 -0.05 -12.36 -7.61
N GLN A 80 0.52 -12.13 -6.42
CA GLN A 80 1.82 -12.72 -6.06
C GLN A 80 1.77 -14.25 -6.02
N SER A 81 0.59 -14.84 -5.75
CA SER A 81 0.46 -16.29 -5.71
C SER A 81 0.76 -16.94 -7.06
N PHE A 82 0.69 -16.17 -8.15
CA PHE A 82 0.98 -16.67 -9.50
C PHE A 82 2.43 -16.40 -9.92
N ILE A 83 3.22 -15.71 -9.10
CA ILE A 83 4.58 -15.31 -9.48
C ILE A 83 5.56 -16.34 -8.91
N PRO A 84 6.47 -16.89 -9.75
CA PRO A 84 7.44 -17.88 -9.28
C PRO A 84 8.32 -17.31 -8.17
N GLY A 85 8.53 -18.10 -7.13
CA GLY A 85 9.37 -17.73 -5.99
C GLY A 85 8.71 -16.79 -5.00
N ARG A 86 7.45 -16.40 -5.23
CA ARG A 86 6.68 -15.60 -4.28
C ARG A 86 5.79 -16.51 -3.44
N TYR A 87 5.77 -16.27 -2.15
CA TYR A 87 4.98 -17.07 -1.21
C TYR A 87 3.96 -16.17 -0.53
N PRO A 88 2.68 -16.23 -0.94
CA PRO A 88 1.65 -15.40 -0.34
C PRO A 88 1.47 -15.71 1.14
N SER A 89 1.15 -14.67 1.91
CA SER A 89 1.01 -14.77 3.35
C SER A 89 -0.06 -13.81 3.83
N TYR A 90 -0.88 -14.26 4.79
CA TYR A 90 -1.84 -13.37 5.44
C TYR A 90 -1.15 -12.17 6.09
N TYR A 91 0.08 -12.36 6.54
CA TYR A 91 0.84 -11.28 7.18
C TYR A 91 1.13 -10.15 6.21
N ASP A 92 1.26 -10.45 4.91
CA ASP A 92 1.45 -9.41 3.89
C ASP A 92 0.22 -8.51 3.81
N VAL A 93 -0.97 -9.09 3.80
CA VAL A 93 -2.21 -8.31 3.78
C VAL A 93 -2.35 -7.47 5.05
N ILE A 94 -2.01 -8.04 6.20
CA ILE A 94 -2.04 -7.30 7.46
C ILE A 94 -1.06 -6.13 7.42
N ALA A 95 0.16 -6.36 6.94
CA ALA A 95 1.17 -5.31 6.82
C ALA A 95 0.71 -4.21 5.87
N ASP A 96 0.11 -4.57 4.75
CA ASP A 96 -0.43 -3.62 3.78
C ASP A 96 -1.52 -2.75 4.42
N GLY A 97 -2.44 -3.38 5.16
CA GLY A 97 -3.51 -2.68 5.84
C GLY A 97 -2.99 -1.72 6.91
N ILE A 98 -2.05 -2.17 7.72
CA ILE A 98 -1.41 -1.32 8.74
C ILE A 98 -0.75 -0.12 8.07
N GLY A 99 -0.01 -0.38 6.99
CA GLY A 99 0.68 0.68 6.27
C GLY A 99 -0.26 1.75 5.74
N VAL A 100 -1.31 1.34 5.02
CA VAL A 100 -2.25 2.31 4.43
C VAL A 100 -2.98 3.11 5.50
N ILE A 101 -3.39 2.46 6.58
CA ILE A 101 -4.09 3.15 7.68
C ILE A 101 -3.16 4.18 8.32
N LEU A 102 -1.92 3.80 8.62
CA LEU A 102 -0.95 4.73 9.19
C LEU A 102 -0.68 5.91 8.25
N GLY A 103 -0.57 5.66 6.96
CA GLY A 103 -0.36 6.70 5.97
C GLY A 103 -1.50 7.70 5.93
N VAL A 104 -2.74 7.19 5.88
CA VAL A 104 -3.93 8.04 5.83
C VAL A 104 -4.06 8.87 7.11
N ILE A 105 -3.85 8.25 8.27
CA ILE A 105 -3.92 8.97 9.54
C ILE A 105 -2.86 10.07 9.60
N THR A 106 -1.64 9.75 9.19
CA THR A 106 -0.53 10.70 9.21
C THR A 106 -0.84 11.93 8.37
N ILE A 107 -1.25 11.73 7.12
CA ILE A 107 -1.54 12.87 6.23
C ILE A 107 -2.77 13.64 6.70
N SER A 108 -3.77 12.96 7.23
CA SER A 108 -4.96 13.59 7.78
C SER A 108 -4.61 14.53 8.94
N MET A 109 -3.74 14.09 9.85
CA MET A 109 -3.30 14.90 10.97
C MET A 109 -2.49 16.10 10.54
N ILE A 110 -1.59 15.93 9.57
CA ILE A 110 -0.80 17.01 9.01
C ILE A 110 -1.71 18.08 8.40
N LYS A 111 -2.70 17.65 7.61
CA LYS A 111 -3.64 18.56 6.95
C LYS A 111 -4.47 19.34 7.96
N LYS A 112 -4.87 18.72 9.06
CA LYS A 112 -5.61 19.41 10.13
C LYS A 112 -4.79 20.53 10.77
N GLN A 113 -3.49 20.28 10.97
CA GLN A 113 -2.62 21.30 11.59
C GLN A 113 -2.37 22.49 10.67
N LEU A 114 -2.46 22.28 9.35
CA LEU A 114 -2.23 23.33 8.37
C LEU A 114 -3.45 24.21 8.11
N LYS A 115 -4.62 23.83 8.62
CA LYS A 115 -5.85 24.62 8.44
C LYS A 115 -6.04 25.67 9.51
#